data_16ba6b1abbdb934d806df4400edd59cb
#
_entry.id   16ba6b1abbdb934d806df4400edd59cb
#
_cell.length_a   1.000
_cell.length_b   1.000
_cell.length_c   1.000
_cell.angle_alpha   90.00
_cell.angle_beta   90.00
_cell.angle_gamma   90.00
#
_symmetry.space_group_name_H-M   'P 1'
#
loop_
_entity.id
_entity.type
_entity.pdbx_description
1 polymer ?
#
loop_
_entity_poly.entity_id
_entity_poly.type
_entity_poly.pdbx_seq_one_letter_code
_entity_poly.pdbx_strand_id
1 'polypeptide(L)'
;DNVQYHLLLGNHENSQCYYMRSLDGLHWVIESKLDYSQVMKMGADSLGLEKVVYGCPSLLQNEEGKAIQLNLEVTQVRKDGKMHSRNVSFSLEPDLDVRLINKKPITDAVQKLEILVKGNDRFNPLTDLDLPTLRAGSPLEVNRGGGGIVVESKPQGKDLLLTFYADFYDFPHGEFAVKLAGKKQDGTKVAGYMRLPQLKDNPLMSVRKPIFANFLNKKRIKMTVENLGDVSSRRMNIYLKYKENGKYKVLFKEKLPPLRPFEVYNFTVDVKWALNDRCRYEFVVVVDDKDYESEYHFVK
;
A
#
# COMPACT_ATOMS: atom_id res chain seq x y z
N ASP A 1 1.59 -1.90 -4.76
CA ASP A 1 2.78 -2.25 -5.56
C ASP A 1 3.62 -3.30 -4.84
N ASN A 2 4.76 -3.66 -5.38
CA ASN A 2 5.61 -4.71 -4.80
C ASN A 2 6.45 -4.24 -3.59
N VAL A 3 6.31 -3.00 -3.18
CA VAL A 3 7.09 -2.40 -2.08
C VAL A 3 6.23 -2.14 -0.87
N GLN A 4 4.94 -1.77 -1.08
CA GLN A 4 4.09 -1.23 -0.03
C GLN A 4 2.60 -1.31 -0.41
N TYR A 5 1.76 -1.14 0.62
CA TYR A 5 0.32 -0.94 0.48
C TYR A 5 0.01 0.55 0.38
N HIS A 6 -0.98 0.88 -0.42
CA HIS A 6 -1.47 2.24 -0.60
C HIS A 6 -2.91 2.33 -0.11
N LEU A 7 -3.23 3.36 0.65
CA LEU A 7 -4.58 3.61 1.16
C LEU A 7 -4.97 5.06 0.87
N LEU A 8 -6.13 5.22 0.27
CA LEU A 8 -6.78 6.51 0.07
C LEU A 8 -8.01 6.59 0.97
N LEU A 9 -8.05 7.57 1.85
CA LEU A 9 -9.18 7.83 2.74
C LEU A 9 -9.76 9.20 2.45
N GLY A 10 -11.07 9.25 2.15
CA GLY A 10 -11.82 10.49 2.05
C GLY A 10 -12.64 10.74 3.30
N ASN A 11 -12.58 11.95 3.84
CA ASN A 11 -13.48 12.41 4.89
C ASN A 11 -14.48 13.39 4.29
N HIS A 12 -15.75 12.99 4.20
CA HIS A 12 -16.83 13.78 3.62
C HIS A 12 -17.17 15.03 4.43
N GLU A 13 -16.97 15.00 5.75
CA GLU A 13 -17.37 16.10 6.62
C GLU A 13 -16.48 17.34 6.47
N ASN A 14 -15.18 17.12 6.31
CA ASN A 14 -14.20 18.21 6.25
C ASN A 14 -13.47 18.33 4.90
N SER A 15 -13.93 17.60 3.86
CA SER A 15 -13.33 17.61 2.51
C SER A 15 -11.83 17.31 2.48
N GLN A 16 -11.38 16.46 3.39
CA GLN A 16 -9.99 16.03 3.46
C GLN A 16 -9.82 14.66 2.82
N CYS A 17 -8.73 14.48 2.09
CA CYS A 17 -8.31 13.19 1.59
C CYS A 17 -6.90 12.89 2.13
N TYR A 18 -6.71 11.68 2.59
CA TYR A 18 -5.43 11.19 3.08
C TYR A 18 -4.91 10.14 2.13
N TYR A 19 -3.67 10.30 1.72
CA TYR A 19 -2.92 9.23 1.08
C TYR A 19 -1.93 8.68 2.11
N MET A 20 -2.02 7.39 2.33
CA MET A 20 -1.22 6.69 3.34
C MET A 20 -0.53 5.50 2.69
N ARG A 21 0.61 5.16 3.22
CA ARG A 21 1.40 3.99 2.82
C ARG A 21 1.64 3.09 4.01
N SER A 22 1.73 1.79 3.77
CA SER A 22 2.06 0.80 4.79
C SER A 22 2.96 -0.28 4.21
N LEU A 23 3.92 -0.74 5.00
CA LEU A 23 4.73 -1.90 4.68
C LEU A 23 3.97 -3.21 4.90
N ASP A 24 3.07 -3.23 5.88
CA ASP A 24 2.45 -4.41 6.45
C ASP A 24 0.90 -4.41 6.39
N GLY A 25 0.31 -3.35 5.89
CA GLY A 25 -1.14 -3.17 5.88
C GLY A 25 -1.77 -2.89 7.25
N LEU A 26 -0.96 -2.81 8.32
CA LEU A 26 -1.40 -2.58 9.70
C LEU A 26 -0.92 -1.21 10.23
N HIS A 27 0.35 -0.89 9.98
CA HIS A 27 0.96 0.37 10.40
C HIS A 27 1.03 1.31 9.21
N TRP A 28 0.34 2.44 9.30
CA TRP A 28 0.16 3.37 8.19
C TRP A 28 0.91 4.68 8.42
N VAL A 29 1.68 5.09 7.44
CA VAL A 29 2.35 6.39 7.40
C VAL A 29 1.56 7.32 6.49
N ILE A 30 1.20 8.50 7.00
CA ILE A 30 0.53 9.53 6.20
C ILE A 30 1.59 10.17 5.30
N GLU A 31 1.47 9.99 3.99
CA GLU A 31 2.34 10.62 3.01
C GLU A 31 1.85 12.02 2.65
N SER A 32 0.55 12.16 2.44
CA SER A 32 -0.03 13.47 2.15
C SER A 32 -1.41 13.60 2.76
N LYS A 33 -1.68 14.80 3.24
CA LYS A 33 -3.01 15.28 3.60
C LYS A 33 -3.39 16.33 2.59
N LEU A 34 -4.34 16.01 1.73
CA LEU A 34 -4.87 16.95 0.75
C LEU A 34 -6.08 17.64 1.39
N ASP A 35 -5.90 18.89 1.74
CA ASP A 35 -7.01 19.75 2.16
C ASP A 35 -7.52 20.50 0.93
N TYR A 36 -8.61 20.02 0.38
CA TYR A 36 -9.22 20.63 -0.80
C TYR A 36 -10.06 21.88 -0.46
N SER A 37 -10.23 22.18 0.82
CA SER A 37 -11.14 23.25 1.26
C SER A 37 -10.77 24.63 0.69
N GLN A 38 -9.49 24.96 0.63
CA GLN A 38 -9.02 26.23 0.08
C GLN A 38 -9.06 26.28 -1.45
N VAL A 39 -8.58 25.21 -2.11
CA VAL A 39 -8.63 25.10 -3.58
C VAL A 39 -10.08 25.10 -4.06
N MET A 40 -10.96 24.46 -3.33
CA MET A 40 -12.39 24.42 -3.60
C MET A 40 -13.06 25.78 -3.46
N LYS A 41 -12.69 26.55 -2.44
CA LYS A 41 -13.25 27.88 -2.22
C LYS A 41 -12.91 28.82 -3.39
N MET A 42 -11.64 28.84 -3.81
CA MET A 42 -11.22 29.65 -4.96
C MET A 42 -11.90 29.20 -6.27
N GLY A 43 -12.01 27.89 -6.50
CA GLY A 43 -12.70 27.37 -7.69
C GLY A 43 -14.21 27.56 -7.64
N ALA A 44 -14.85 27.46 -6.48
CA ALA A 44 -16.26 27.67 -6.28
C ALA A 44 -16.65 29.15 -6.54
N ASP A 45 -15.88 30.06 -6.01
CA ASP A 45 -16.12 31.52 -6.18
C ASP A 45 -16.02 31.94 -7.66
N SER A 46 -15.04 31.45 -8.39
CA SER A 46 -14.86 31.76 -9.83
C SER A 46 -15.97 31.19 -10.71
N LEU A 47 -16.63 30.11 -10.30
CA LEU A 47 -17.68 29.41 -11.04
C LEU A 47 -19.10 29.77 -10.54
N GLY A 48 -19.24 30.68 -9.57
CA GLY A 48 -20.53 31.02 -8.94
C GLY A 48 -21.15 29.87 -8.13
N LEU A 49 -20.33 28.95 -7.64
CA LEU A 49 -20.72 27.85 -6.78
C LEU A 49 -20.62 28.24 -5.31
N GLU A 50 -21.46 27.66 -4.47
CA GLU A 50 -21.36 27.81 -3.02
C GLU A 50 -20.30 26.87 -2.43
N LYS A 51 -20.26 25.65 -2.91
CA LYS A 51 -19.37 24.61 -2.42
C LYS A 51 -19.04 23.56 -3.47
N VAL A 52 -17.84 23.04 -3.42
CA VAL A 52 -17.43 21.81 -4.13
C VAL A 52 -16.99 20.78 -3.11
N VAL A 53 -17.51 19.58 -3.20
CA VAL A 53 -17.17 18.46 -2.30
C VAL A 53 -16.59 17.33 -3.13
N TYR A 54 -15.47 16.78 -2.68
CA TYR A 54 -14.89 15.56 -3.23
C TYR A 54 -15.17 14.40 -2.29
N GLY A 55 -15.58 13.30 -2.84
CA GLY A 55 -15.92 12.12 -2.07
C GLY A 55 -15.54 10.82 -2.77
N CYS A 56 -15.65 9.73 -2.02
CA CYS A 56 -15.58 8.35 -2.52
C CYS A 56 -14.39 8.08 -3.47
N PRO A 57 -13.14 8.26 -3.05
CA PRO A 57 -12.00 7.90 -3.87
C PRO A 57 -12.04 6.39 -4.16
N SER A 58 -11.89 6.01 -5.42
CA SER A 58 -11.77 4.62 -5.84
C SER A 58 -10.64 4.46 -6.86
N LEU A 59 -9.97 3.32 -6.81
CA LEU A 59 -8.87 3.00 -7.71
C LEU A 59 -9.32 1.94 -8.72
N LEU A 60 -9.03 2.20 -9.98
CA LEU A 60 -9.06 1.18 -11.01
C LEU A 60 -7.68 0.53 -11.09
N GLN A 61 -7.64 -0.79 -11.03
CA GLN A 61 -6.42 -1.57 -11.14
C GLN A 61 -6.40 -2.35 -12.46
N ASN A 62 -5.20 -2.57 -13.00
CA ASN A 62 -5.01 -3.47 -14.12
C ASN A 62 -5.02 -4.95 -13.66
N GLU A 63 -4.83 -5.89 -14.60
CA GLU A 63 -4.83 -7.33 -14.33
C GLU A 63 -3.71 -7.76 -13.35
N GLU A 64 -2.65 -6.98 -13.24
CA GLU A 64 -1.52 -7.19 -12.33
C GLU A 64 -1.76 -6.60 -10.92
N GLY A 65 -2.95 -6.02 -10.68
CA GLY A 65 -3.30 -5.38 -9.41
C GLY A 65 -2.71 -3.98 -9.22
N LYS A 66 -2.14 -3.39 -10.27
CA LYS A 66 -1.54 -2.07 -10.24
C LYS A 66 -2.60 -0.99 -10.47
N ALA A 67 -2.62 0.03 -9.61
CA ALA A 67 -3.53 1.15 -9.76
C ALA A 67 -3.14 2.00 -10.98
N ILE A 68 -4.09 2.18 -11.92
CA ILE A 68 -3.89 2.91 -13.17
C ILE A 68 -4.74 4.17 -13.28
N GLN A 69 -5.77 4.28 -12.44
CA GLN A 69 -6.69 5.41 -12.46
C GLN A 69 -7.28 5.65 -11.08
N LEU A 70 -7.35 6.92 -10.69
CA LEU A 70 -8.08 7.38 -9.51
C LEU A 70 -9.40 8.00 -9.98
N ASN A 71 -10.51 7.55 -9.39
CA ASN A 71 -11.82 8.13 -9.60
C ASN A 71 -12.27 8.84 -8.32
N LEU A 72 -12.84 10.02 -8.48
CA LEU A 72 -13.40 10.82 -7.39
C LEU A 72 -14.82 11.23 -7.75
N GLU A 73 -15.72 11.18 -6.80
CA GLU A 73 -16.99 11.88 -6.90
C GLU A 73 -16.76 13.37 -6.63
N VAL A 74 -17.28 14.23 -7.52
CA VAL A 74 -17.23 15.68 -7.36
C VAL A 74 -18.65 16.20 -7.31
N THR A 75 -19.07 16.68 -6.16
CA THR A 75 -20.39 17.32 -5.96
C THR A 75 -20.24 18.84 -5.92
N GLN A 76 -20.90 19.51 -6.85
CA GLN A 76 -20.97 20.96 -6.94
C GLN A 76 -22.30 21.44 -6.36
N VAL A 77 -22.24 22.31 -5.38
CA VAL A 77 -23.43 22.96 -4.79
C VAL A 77 -23.49 24.40 -5.33
N ARG A 78 -24.60 24.75 -5.98
CA ARG A 78 -24.86 26.08 -6.49
C ARG A 78 -25.47 26.96 -5.41
N LYS A 79 -25.37 28.28 -5.56
CA LYS A 79 -25.97 29.25 -4.62
C LYS A 79 -27.51 29.17 -4.53
N ASP A 80 -28.16 28.53 -5.53
CA ASP A 80 -29.61 28.24 -5.52
C ASP A 80 -29.95 26.91 -4.80
N GLY A 81 -28.95 26.28 -4.16
CA GLY A 81 -29.10 25.01 -3.46
C GLY A 81 -29.12 23.77 -4.34
N LYS A 82 -29.06 23.92 -5.67
CA LYS A 82 -29.02 22.77 -6.57
C LYS A 82 -27.65 22.09 -6.50
N MET A 83 -27.69 20.75 -6.46
CA MET A 83 -26.48 19.94 -6.43
C MET A 83 -26.33 19.17 -7.75
N HIS A 84 -25.08 19.12 -8.22
CA HIS A 84 -24.68 18.30 -9.34
C HIS A 84 -23.49 17.43 -8.92
N SER A 85 -23.64 16.11 -8.99
CA SER A 85 -22.55 15.18 -8.77
C SER A 85 -22.07 14.58 -10.10
N ARG A 86 -20.76 14.41 -10.22
CA ARG A 86 -20.13 13.73 -11.35
C ARG A 86 -18.90 12.98 -10.89
N ASN A 87 -18.56 11.93 -11.60
CA ASN A 87 -17.29 11.26 -11.41
C ASN A 87 -16.21 11.94 -12.27
N VAL A 88 -15.06 12.18 -11.69
CA VAL A 88 -13.87 12.67 -12.36
C VAL A 88 -12.80 11.62 -12.23
N SER A 89 -12.17 11.30 -13.35
CA SER A 89 -11.14 10.28 -13.42
C SER A 89 -9.79 10.92 -13.72
N PHE A 90 -8.78 10.47 -13.00
CA PHE A 90 -7.39 10.90 -13.19
C PHE A 90 -6.55 9.67 -13.52
N SER A 91 -5.85 9.69 -14.63
CA SER A 91 -4.84 8.68 -14.89
C SER A 91 -3.71 8.82 -13.86
N LEU A 92 -3.31 7.71 -13.26
CA LEU A 92 -2.17 7.70 -12.38
C LEU A 92 -0.88 7.68 -13.19
N GLU A 93 0.15 8.25 -12.61
CA GLU A 93 1.47 8.30 -13.22
C GLU A 93 2.00 6.88 -13.47
N PRO A 94 2.60 6.61 -14.64
CA PRO A 94 3.22 5.31 -14.86
C PRO A 94 4.37 5.11 -13.90
N ASP A 95 4.36 3.95 -13.21
CA ASP A 95 5.45 3.59 -12.32
C ASP A 95 6.69 3.20 -13.11
N LEU A 96 7.83 3.66 -12.63
CA LEU A 96 9.11 3.15 -13.04
C LEU A 96 9.40 1.81 -12.36
N ASP A 97 9.90 0.86 -13.11
CA ASP A 97 10.53 -0.32 -12.53
C ASP A 97 11.94 0.07 -12.07
N VAL A 98 12.09 0.23 -10.75
CA VAL A 98 13.30 0.76 -10.12
C VAL A 98 13.83 -0.18 -9.04
N ARG A 99 15.14 -0.19 -8.87
CA ARG A 99 15.81 -0.99 -7.86
C ARG A 99 16.88 -0.19 -7.17
N LEU A 100 16.84 -0.16 -5.84
CA LEU A 100 17.91 0.40 -5.02
C LEU A 100 19.10 -0.56 -5.00
N ILE A 101 20.30 -0.02 -5.28
CA ILE A 101 21.54 -0.80 -5.34
C ILE A 101 22.26 -0.78 -4.00
N ASN A 102 22.05 0.26 -3.19
CA ASN A 102 22.62 0.36 -1.85
C ASN A 102 22.21 -0.85 -0.99
N LYS A 103 23.21 -1.52 -0.42
CA LYS A 103 23.00 -2.69 0.46
C LYS A 103 23.16 -2.37 1.94
N LYS A 104 23.77 -1.25 2.25
CA LYS A 104 23.99 -0.78 3.63
C LYS A 104 22.87 0.18 4.01
N PRO A 105 22.54 0.31 5.31
CA PRO A 105 21.62 1.32 5.77
C PRO A 105 21.97 2.71 5.24
N ILE A 106 20.96 3.42 4.78
CA ILE A 106 21.10 4.81 4.34
C ILE A 106 21.01 5.66 5.60
N THR A 107 22.11 6.31 5.94
CA THR A 107 22.21 7.24 7.06
C THR A 107 22.74 8.56 6.52
N ASP A 108 22.75 9.61 7.32
CA ASP A 108 23.31 10.92 6.97
C ASP A 108 24.79 10.85 6.51
N ALA A 109 25.49 9.76 6.87
CA ALA A 109 26.85 9.48 6.43
C ALA A 109 26.94 8.82 5.05
N VAL A 110 25.86 8.37 4.46
CA VAL A 110 25.85 7.79 3.11
C VAL A 110 25.82 8.90 2.08
N GLN A 111 26.90 9.05 1.37
CA GLN A 111 27.08 10.17 0.43
C GLN A 111 26.46 9.94 -0.95
N LYS A 112 25.97 8.74 -1.29
CA LYS A 112 25.40 8.44 -2.61
C LYS A 112 24.26 7.45 -2.54
N LEU A 113 23.19 7.77 -3.24
CA LEU A 113 22.07 6.88 -3.47
C LEU A 113 22.14 6.36 -4.91
N GLU A 114 22.22 5.05 -5.08
CA GLU A 114 22.33 4.40 -6.39
C GLU A 114 21.04 3.67 -6.74
N ILE A 115 20.42 4.09 -7.84
CA ILE A 115 19.12 3.56 -8.30
C ILE A 115 19.28 3.05 -9.73
N LEU A 116 18.93 1.78 -9.94
CA LEU A 116 18.85 1.19 -11.26
C LEU A 116 17.41 1.34 -11.79
N VAL A 117 17.26 2.05 -12.89
CA VAL A 117 16.00 2.15 -13.62
C VAL A 117 15.98 1.10 -14.72
N LYS A 118 14.99 0.24 -14.71
CA LYS A 118 14.84 -0.86 -15.66
C LYS A 118 14.22 -0.39 -16.95
N GLY A 119 14.83 -0.82 -18.07
CA GLY A 119 14.25 -0.66 -19.40
C GLY A 119 13.39 -1.87 -19.79
N ASN A 120 12.36 -1.62 -20.60
CA ASN A 120 11.52 -2.65 -21.19
C ASN A 120 11.16 -2.29 -22.64
N ASP A 121 10.33 -3.10 -23.29
CA ASP A 121 9.98 -2.91 -24.71
C ASP A 121 9.20 -1.60 -25.01
N ARG A 122 8.65 -0.96 -23.98
CA ARG A 122 7.85 0.29 -24.10
C ARG A 122 8.51 1.51 -23.46
N PHE A 123 9.64 1.31 -22.79
CA PHE A 123 10.33 2.35 -22.05
C PHE A 123 11.83 2.12 -22.07
N ASN A 124 12.56 3.10 -22.60
CA ASN A 124 14.02 3.13 -22.63
C ASN A 124 14.53 4.23 -21.69
N PRO A 125 15.02 3.91 -20.48
CA PRO A 125 15.46 4.92 -19.52
C PRO A 125 16.64 5.76 -20.02
N LEU A 126 17.38 5.28 -21.02
CA LEU A 126 18.53 5.99 -21.60
C LEU A 126 18.11 7.22 -22.42
N THR A 127 16.92 7.18 -23.02
CA THR A 127 16.44 8.22 -23.96
C THR A 127 15.18 8.91 -23.45
N ASP A 128 14.36 8.19 -22.68
CA ASP A 128 13.03 8.66 -22.34
C ASP A 128 12.99 9.53 -21.08
N LEU A 129 14.00 9.42 -20.19
CA LEU A 129 14.04 10.17 -18.93
C LEU A 129 14.63 11.58 -19.12
N ASP A 130 13.96 12.55 -18.55
CA ASP A 130 14.49 13.92 -18.38
C ASP A 130 15.25 14.00 -17.05
N LEU A 131 16.55 13.65 -17.09
CA LEU A 131 17.42 13.50 -15.92
C LEU A 131 17.44 14.72 -14.97
N PRO A 132 17.48 15.97 -15.45
CA PRO A 132 17.44 17.15 -14.59
C PRO A 132 16.18 17.24 -13.71
N THR A 133 15.08 16.62 -14.11
CA THR A 133 13.82 16.64 -13.37
C THR A 133 13.74 15.58 -12.28
N LEU A 134 14.63 14.59 -12.33
CA LEU A 134 14.58 13.47 -11.41
C LEU A 134 14.99 13.89 -10.00
N ARG A 135 14.22 13.41 -9.02
CA ARG A 135 14.48 13.58 -7.59
C ARG A 135 14.34 12.23 -6.90
N ALA A 136 15.25 11.94 -5.98
CA ALA A 136 15.21 10.73 -5.16
C ALA A 136 15.41 11.06 -3.69
N GLY A 137 14.70 10.35 -2.81
CA GLY A 137 14.78 10.58 -1.37
C GLY A 137 13.58 9.99 -0.63
N SER A 138 13.30 10.53 0.57
CA SER A 138 12.07 10.15 1.27
C SER A 138 10.84 10.56 0.44
N PRO A 139 9.78 9.75 0.40
CA PRO A 139 8.60 10.07 -0.38
C PRO A 139 7.99 11.44 -0.06
N LEU A 140 8.00 11.82 1.22
CA LEU A 140 7.47 13.09 1.67
C LEU A 140 8.25 14.28 1.09
N GLU A 141 9.56 14.17 1.06
CA GLU A 141 10.44 15.21 0.54
C GLU A 141 10.32 15.34 -0.99
N VAL A 142 10.37 14.19 -1.69
CA VAL A 142 10.22 14.13 -3.15
C VAL A 142 8.86 14.70 -3.60
N ASN A 143 7.79 14.43 -2.85
CA ASN A 143 6.45 14.98 -3.15
C ASN A 143 6.36 16.51 -3.00
N ARG A 144 7.26 17.09 -2.20
CA ARG A 144 7.38 18.54 -2.04
C ARG A 144 8.33 19.19 -3.05
N GLY A 145 8.87 18.38 -3.96
CA GLY A 145 9.84 18.83 -4.97
C GLY A 145 11.29 18.85 -4.49
N GLY A 146 11.55 18.36 -3.29
CA GLY A 146 12.90 18.15 -2.72
C GLY A 146 13.49 16.81 -3.15
N GLY A 147 14.50 16.37 -2.40
CA GLY A 147 15.26 15.17 -2.64
C GLY A 147 16.52 15.38 -3.47
N GLY A 148 17.36 14.35 -3.51
CA GLY A 148 18.64 14.37 -4.21
C GLY A 148 18.47 14.52 -5.71
N ILE A 149 19.44 15.19 -6.33
CA ILE A 149 19.53 15.36 -7.79
C ILE A 149 20.47 14.32 -8.39
N VAL A 150 20.26 14.01 -9.67
CA VAL A 150 21.18 13.14 -10.42
C VAL A 150 22.54 13.82 -10.58
N VAL A 151 23.59 13.14 -10.12
CA VAL A 151 24.99 13.62 -10.28
C VAL A 151 25.77 12.76 -11.27
N GLU A 152 25.33 11.52 -11.50
CA GLU A 152 25.95 10.63 -12.46
C GLU A 152 24.88 9.68 -13.05
N SER A 153 25.02 9.39 -14.33
CA SER A 153 24.20 8.39 -15.01
C SER A 153 25.08 7.45 -15.82
N LYS A 154 24.82 6.16 -15.71
CA LYS A 154 25.64 5.13 -16.36
C LYS A 154 24.77 4.05 -17.00
N PRO A 155 24.84 3.83 -18.31
CA PRO A 155 24.16 2.74 -18.97
C PRO A 155 24.57 1.36 -18.43
N GLN A 156 23.60 0.47 -18.22
CA GLN A 156 23.82 -0.93 -17.89
C GLN A 156 22.96 -1.82 -18.81
N GLY A 157 23.44 -2.05 -20.03
CA GLY A 157 22.65 -2.68 -21.08
C GLY A 157 21.46 -1.81 -21.47
N LYS A 158 20.23 -2.31 -21.29
CA LYS A 158 18.98 -1.56 -21.50
C LYS A 158 18.53 -0.75 -20.29
N ASP A 159 19.22 -0.93 -19.17
CA ASP A 159 18.90 -0.26 -17.90
C ASP A 159 19.79 0.97 -17.72
N LEU A 160 19.41 1.85 -16.80
CA LEU A 160 20.15 3.06 -16.46
C LEU A 160 20.43 3.10 -14.96
N LEU A 161 21.70 3.09 -14.59
CA LEU A 161 22.13 3.35 -13.22
C LEU A 161 22.24 4.86 -12.99
N LEU A 162 21.51 5.36 -12.02
CA LEU A 162 21.51 6.75 -11.60
C LEU A 162 22.14 6.86 -10.21
N THR A 163 23.02 7.85 -10.06
CA THR A 163 23.61 8.21 -8.75
C THR A 163 23.08 9.58 -8.33
N PHE A 164 22.56 9.65 -7.13
CA PHE A 164 22.05 10.86 -6.52
C PHE A 164 22.96 11.30 -5.37
N TYR A 165 23.00 12.61 -5.10
CA TYR A 165 23.79 13.14 -4.01
C TYR A 165 23.03 13.09 -2.68
N ALA A 166 23.70 12.72 -1.59
CA ALA A 166 23.07 12.36 -0.32
C ALA A 166 22.73 13.52 0.63
N ASP A 167 23.25 14.72 0.41
CA ASP A 167 23.07 15.86 1.33
C ASP A 167 21.61 16.34 1.49
N PHE A 168 20.67 15.69 0.81
CA PHE A 168 19.26 16.06 0.77
C PHE A 168 18.33 14.89 1.14
N TYR A 169 18.84 13.86 1.84
CA TYR A 169 18.00 12.72 2.25
C TYR A 169 17.65 12.80 3.73
N ASP A 170 16.52 13.38 4.02
CA ASP A 170 15.90 13.25 5.32
C ASP A 170 14.90 12.08 5.28
N PHE A 171 15.28 10.95 5.86
CA PHE A 171 14.38 9.82 6.06
C PHE A 171 13.81 9.91 7.48
N PRO A 172 12.53 10.33 7.62
CA PRO A 172 11.88 10.40 8.92
C PRO A 172 11.92 9.04 9.62
N HIS A 173 11.88 9.08 10.95
CA HIS A 173 11.77 7.84 11.73
C HIS A 173 10.55 7.03 11.30
N GLY A 174 10.76 5.76 10.99
CA GLY A 174 9.72 4.85 10.52
C GLY A 174 9.52 4.85 9.00
N GLU A 175 10.26 5.67 8.23
CA GLU A 175 10.25 5.56 6.77
C GLU A 175 10.88 4.24 6.32
N PHE A 176 10.26 3.60 5.35
CA PHE A 176 10.66 2.29 4.85
C PHE A 176 10.91 2.26 3.33
N ALA A 177 10.67 3.37 2.64
CA ALA A 177 10.80 3.45 1.19
C ALA A 177 11.62 4.65 0.73
N VAL A 178 12.27 4.49 -0.42
CA VAL A 178 12.85 5.56 -1.24
C VAL A 178 11.91 5.79 -2.42
N LYS A 179 11.61 7.03 -2.73
CA LYS A 179 10.89 7.42 -3.94
C LYS A 179 11.86 8.02 -4.95
N LEU A 180 11.73 7.60 -6.21
CA LEU A 180 12.25 8.28 -7.39
C LEU A 180 11.06 8.90 -8.13
N ALA A 181 11.12 10.18 -8.45
CA ALA A 181 10.09 10.83 -9.27
C ALA A 181 10.70 11.88 -10.21
N GLY A 182 10.00 12.16 -11.31
CA GLY A 182 10.40 13.15 -12.29
C GLY A 182 9.56 13.09 -13.54
N LYS A 183 10.16 13.38 -14.69
CA LYS A 183 9.48 13.40 -15.99
C LYS A 183 10.23 12.62 -17.06
N LYS A 184 9.49 12.20 -18.07
CA LYS A 184 10.04 11.82 -19.35
C LYS A 184 10.30 13.06 -20.22
N GLN A 185 11.02 12.87 -21.32
CA GLN A 185 11.28 13.92 -22.32
C GLN A 185 9.99 14.49 -22.92
N ASP A 186 8.92 13.72 -22.98
CA ASP A 186 7.59 14.14 -23.44
C ASP A 186 6.77 14.90 -22.38
N GLY A 187 7.35 15.13 -21.20
CA GLY A 187 6.70 15.80 -20.08
C GLY A 187 5.83 14.90 -19.20
N THR A 188 5.64 13.62 -19.56
CA THR A 188 4.89 12.66 -18.74
C THR A 188 5.60 12.47 -17.41
N LYS A 189 4.86 12.62 -16.31
CA LYS A 189 5.38 12.36 -14.98
C LYS A 189 5.55 10.87 -14.74
N VAL A 190 6.58 10.51 -14.01
CA VAL A 190 6.91 9.12 -13.67
C VAL A 190 7.37 9.05 -12.20
N ALA A 191 7.09 7.92 -11.57
CA ALA A 191 7.55 7.65 -10.21
C ALA A 191 7.84 6.16 -10.02
N GLY A 192 8.65 5.87 -9.01
CA GLY A 192 8.92 4.50 -8.57
C GLY A 192 9.32 4.48 -7.12
N TYR A 193 9.00 3.39 -6.43
CA TYR A 193 9.33 3.18 -5.03
C TYR A 193 10.29 2.01 -4.88
N MET A 194 11.18 2.12 -3.92
CA MET A 194 12.17 1.11 -3.56
C MET A 194 12.24 0.99 -2.04
N ARG A 195 12.52 -0.21 -1.57
CA ARG A 195 12.64 -0.48 -0.15
C ARG A 195 13.98 -0.03 0.40
N LEU A 196 13.99 0.55 1.60
CA LEU A 196 15.22 0.90 2.31
C LEU A 196 15.97 -0.36 2.76
N PRO A 197 17.31 -0.42 2.64
CA PRO A 197 18.11 -1.63 2.87
C PRO A 197 18.24 -2.02 4.35
N GLN A 198 17.88 -1.16 5.29
CA GLN A 198 17.89 -1.45 6.72
C GLN A 198 16.71 -2.28 7.21
N LEU A 199 15.69 -2.46 6.38
CA LEU A 199 14.53 -3.23 6.75
C LEU A 199 14.86 -4.73 6.68
N LYS A 200 14.54 -5.44 7.76
CA LYS A 200 14.61 -6.89 7.74
C LYS A 200 13.52 -7.44 6.84
N ASP A 201 13.92 -8.33 5.94
CA ASP A 201 12.98 -9.09 5.14
C ASP A 201 12.36 -10.18 6.02
N ASN A 202 11.09 -10.06 6.34
CA ASN A 202 10.36 -11.04 7.13
C ASN A 202 9.04 -11.38 6.44
N PRO A 203 8.61 -12.64 6.49
CA PRO A 203 7.23 -12.94 6.13
C PRO A 203 6.32 -12.26 7.15
N LEU A 204 5.26 -11.62 6.67
CA LEU A 204 4.28 -10.97 7.52
C LEU A 204 2.93 -11.61 7.27
N MET A 205 2.53 -12.49 8.16
CA MET A 205 1.25 -13.19 8.03
C MET A 205 0.11 -12.32 8.53
N SER A 206 -0.99 -12.32 7.82
CA SER A 206 -2.25 -11.70 8.21
C SER A 206 -3.41 -12.68 8.03
N VAL A 207 -4.44 -12.54 8.83
CA VAL A 207 -5.63 -13.39 8.77
C VAL A 207 -6.87 -12.49 8.69
N ARG A 208 -7.69 -12.69 7.66
CA ARG A 208 -8.99 -12.03 7.58
C ARG A 208 -9.98 -12.68 8.56
N LYS A 209 -11.00 -11.92 8.97
CA LYS A 209 -12.07 -12.42 9.81
C LYS A 209 -12.65 -13.72 9.25
N PRO A 210 -12.69 -14.82 10.01
CA PRO A 210 -13.25 -16.09 9.55
C PRO A 210 -14.73 -15.96 9.17
N ILE A 211 -15.14 -16.60 8.08
CA ILE A 211 -16.52 -16.62 7.63
C ILE A 211 -17.12 -17.97 8.03
N PHE A 212 -18.17 -17.92 8.83
CA PHE A 212 -18.87 -19.09 9.33
C PHE A 212 -20.13 -19.35 8.46
N ALA A 213 -20.23 -20.52 7.90
CA ALA A 213 -21.38 -20.95 7.06
C ALA A 213 -21.95 -22.29 7.53
N ASN A 214 -23.26 -22.46 7.35
CA ASN A 214 -23.93 -23.74 7.56
C ASN A 214 -24.13 -24.40 6.18
N PHE A 215 -23.71 -25.64 6.04
CA PHE A 215 -23.89 -26.40 4.80
C PHE A 215 -24.23 -27.86 5.11
N LEU A 216 -25.40 -28.32 4.68
CA LEU A 216 -25.86 -29.71 4.80
C LEU A 216 -25.61 -30.31 6.20
N ASN A 217 -26.10 -29.67 7.26
CA ASN A 217 -25.91 -30.04 8.68
C ASN A 217 -24.46 -30.05 9.18
N LYS A 218 -23.52 -29.51 8.40
CA LYS A 218 -22.14 -29.27 8.82
C LYS A 218 -21.90 -27.77 8.91
N LYS A 219 -21.08 -27.40 9.86
CA LYS A 219 -20.59 -26.01 9.95
C LYS A 219 -19.25 -25.91 9.27
N ARG A 220 -19.15 -24.96 8.35
CA ARG A 220 -17.95 -24.66 7.59
C ARG A 220 -17.37 -23.33 8.00
N ILE A 221 -16.07 -23.28 8.11
CA ILE A 221 -15.33 -22.04 8.36
C ILE A 221 -14.42 -21.80 7.17
N LYS A 222 -14.70 -20.71 6.44
CA LYS A 222 -13.78 -20.23 5.40
C LYS A 222 -12.75 -19.33 6.05
N MET A 223 -11.49 -19.66 5.82
CA MET A 223 -10.32 -18.93 6.29
C MET A 223 -9.59 -18.29 5.10
N THR A 224 -9.12 -17.09 5.29
CA THR A 224 -8.23 -16.40 4.34
C THR A 224 -7.00 -15.96 5.11
N VAL A 225 -5.84 -16.39 4.63
CA VAL A 225 -4.53 -16.04 5.18
C VAL A 225 -3.70 -15.41 4.07
N GLU A 226 -2.98 -14.37 4.39
CA GLU A 226 -2.18 -13.59 3.45
C GLU A 226 -0.76 -13.46 3.97
N ASN A 227 0.21 -13.53 3.07
CA ASN A 227 1.56 -13.09 3.38
C ASN A 227 1.72 -11.65 2.87
N LEU A 228 1.68 -10.69 3.78
CA LEU A 228 1.86 -9.27 3.48
C LEU A 228 3.33 -8.85 3.41
N GLY A 229 4.23 -9.78 3.74
CA GLY A 229 5.68 -9.57 3.67
C GLY A 229 6.22 -9.75 2.26
N ASP A 230 7.45 -9.37 2.07
CA ASP A 230 8.19 -9.40 0.81
C ASP A 230 9.08 -10.63 0.62
N VAL A 231 9.10 -11.52 1.60
CA VAL A 231 9.73 -12.83 1.51
C VAL A 231 8.72 -13.95 1.69
N SER A 232 9.00 -15.10 1.11
CA SER A 232 8.15 -16.29 1.28
C SER A 232 8.11 -16.74 2.74
N SER A 233 6.91 -17.05 3.23
CA SER A 233 6.75 -17.66 4.54
C SER A 233 7.28 -19.10 4.54
N ARG A 234 7.51 -19.62 5.74
CA ARG A 234 7.76 -21.04 5.95
C ARG A 234 6.43 -21.79 6.05
N ARG A 235 6.51 -23.11 6.11
CA ARG A 235 5.36 -23.95 6.49
C ARG A 235 5.03 -23.74 7.96
N MET A 236 3.80 -23.34 8.27
CA MET A 236 3.33 -22.96 9.60
C MET A 236 2.12 -23.78 10.03
N ASN A 237 1.74 -23.66 11.30
CA ASN A 237 0.44 -24.12 11.78
C ASN A 237 -0.50 -22.94 11.97
N ILE A 238 -1.77 -23.15 11.69
CA ILE A 238 -2.84 -22.21 12.04
C ILE A 238 -3.83 -22.89 12.95
N TYR A 239 -4.25 -22.18 13.98
CA TYR A 239 -5.24 -22.63 14.95
C TYR A 239 -6.39 -21.64 14.97
N LEU A 240 -7.62 -22.12 14.98
CA LEU A 240 -8.77 -21.33 15.41
C LEU A 240 -9.14 -21.78 16.79
N LYS A 241 -9.10 -20.86 17.73
CA LYS A 241 -9.49 -21.06 19.13
C LYS A 241 -10.76 -20.23 19.42
N TYR A 242 -11.56 -20.67 20.38
CA TYR A 242 -12.69 -19.91 20.90
C TYR A 242 -12.65 -19.87 22.41
N LYS A 243 -13.16 -18.81 23.00
CA LYS A 243 -13.18 -18.62 24.45
C LYS A 243 -14.46 -19.18 25.03
N GLU A 244 -14.32 -20.09 25.99
CA GLU A 244 -15.40 -20.68 26.77
C GLU A 244 -15.01 -20.74 28.24
N ASN A 245 -15.86 -20.21 29.13
CA ASN A 245 -15.60 -20.12 30.56
C ASN A 245 -14.22 -19.54 30.93
N GLY A 246 -13.83 -18.47 30.20
CA GLY A 246 -12.56 -17.78 30.40
C GLY A 246 -11.31 -18.48 29.83
N LYS A 247 -11.47 -19.66 29.22
CA LYS A 247 -10.35 -20.44 28.64
C LYS A 247 -10.50 -20.58 27.12
N TYR A 248 -9.37 -20.52 26.40
CA TYR A 248 -9.36 -20.80 24.97
C TYR A 248 -9.32 -22.32 24.70
N LYS A 249 -10.25 -22.75 23.84
CA LYS A 249 -10.32 -24.13 23.33
C LYS A 249 -10.02 -24.12 21.83
N VAL A 250 -9.25 -25.09 21.34
CA VAL A 250 -8.95 -25.23 19.91
C VAL A 250 -10.17 -25.80 19.20
N LEU A 251 -10.67 -25.09 18.20
CA LEU A 251 -11.75 -25.53 17.34
C LEU A 251 -11.22 -26.37 16.16
N PHE A 252 -10.13 -25.93 15.56
CA PHE A 252 -9.36 -26.70 14.58
C PHE A 252 -7.89 -26.27 14.55
N LYS A 253 -7.09 -27.15 13.97
CA LYS A 253 -5.68 -26.92 13.63
C LYS A 253 -5.45 -27.37 12.19
N GLU A 254 -4.74 -26.56 11.40
CA GLU A 254 -4.39 -26.85 10.01
C GLU A 254 -2.93 -26.49 9.74
N LYS A 255 -2.36 -27.06 8.69
CA LYS A 255 -1.01 -26.71 8.20
C LYS A 255 -1.12 -25.78 7.01
N LEU A 256 -0.51 -24.61 7.12
CA LEU A 256 -0.38 -23.68 6.00
C LEU A 256 0.82 -24.06 5.13
N PRO A 257 0.69 -24.05 3.80
CA PRO A 257 1.83 -24.14 2.91
C PRO A 257 2.69 -22.87 3.05
N PRO A 258 3.94 -22.88 2.56
CA PRO A 258 4.69 -21.64 2.36
C PRO A 258 3.92 -20.74 1.41
N LEU A 259 3.73 -19.48 1.78
CA LEU A 259 3.10 -18.46 0.95
C LEU A 259 4.18 -17.52 0.37
N ARG A 260 4.10 -17.27 -0.92
CA ARG A 260 4.96 -16.28 -1.58
C ARG A 260 4.63 -14.87 -1.08
N PRO A 261 5.50 -13.87 -1.32
CA PRO A 261 5.15 -12.48 -1.09
C PRO A 261 3.80 -12.13 -1.71
N PHE A 262 2.94 -11.46 -0.93
CA PHE A 262 1.60 -10.99 -1.32
C PHE A 262 0.62 -12.09 -1.74
N GLU A 263 0.95 -13.37 -1.49
CA GLU A 263 0.06 -14.49 -1.81
C GLU A 263 -1.07 -14.60 -0.78
N VAL A 264 -2.27 -14.81 -1.31
CA VAL A 264 -3.50 -15.06 -0.53
C VAL A 264 -3.84 -16.54 -0.60
N TYR A 265 -4.00 -17.17 0.55
CA TYR A 265 -4.38 -18.57 0.66
C TYR A 265 -5.77 -18.69 1.28
N ASN A 266 -6.69 -19.29 0.51
CA ASN A 266 -8.06 -19.56 0.95
C ASN A 266 -8.25 -21.04 1.17
N PHE A 267 -8.82 -21.42 2.31
CA PHE A 267 -9.21 -22.79 2.59
C PHE A 267 -10.50 -22.85 3.40
N THR A 268 -11.13 -24.02 3.43
CA THR A 268 -12.38 -24.26 4.15
C THR A 268 -12.21 -25.47 5.04
N VAL A 269 -12.66 -25.35 6.28
CA VAL A 269 -12.60 -26.43 7.26
C VAL A 269 -14.03 -26.81 7.68
N ASP A 270 -14.34 -28.10 7.62
CA ASP A 270 -15.56 -28.64 8.19
C ASP A 270 -15.33 -28.92 9.69
N VAL A 271 -16.11 -28.29 10.54
CA VAL A 271 -15.96 -28.43 11.99
C VAL A 271 -17.16 -29.10 12.62
N LYS A 272 -16.92 -29.94 13.60
CA LYS A 272 -17.96 -30.43 14.49
C LYS A 272 -18.22 -29.37 15.55
N TRP A 273 -19.29 -28.63 15.33
CA TRP A 273 -19.60 -27.42 16.08
C TRP A 273 -20.59 -27.74 17.21
N ALA A 274 -20.13 -27.63 18.42
CA ALA A 274 -20.99 -27.76 19.59
C ALA A 274 -21.42 -26.42 20.20
N LEU A 275 -21.10 -25.29 19.55
CA LEU A 275 -21.38 -23.95 20.07
C LEU A 275 -22.84 -23.53 19.82
N ASN A 276 -23.42 -22.85 20.80
CA ASN A 276 -24.75 -22.30 20.68
C ASN A 276 -24.78 -21.09 19.74
N ASP A 277 -25.53 -21.14 18.64
CA ASP A 277 -25.62 -20.05 17.64
C ASP A 277 -26.23 -18.75 18.20
N ARG A 278 -26.84 -18.79 19.39
CA ARG A 278 -27.43 -17.62 20.07
C ARG A 278 -26.43 -16.89 20.98
N CYS A 279 -25.25 -17.45 21.20
CA CYS A 279 -24.23 -16.87 22.05
C CYS A 279 -23.17 -16.15 21.20
N ARG A 280 -22.64 -15.07 21.74
CA ARG A 280 -21.45 -14.41 21.19
C ARG A 280 -20.21 -15.12 21.68
N TYR A 281 -19.32 -15.43 20.77
CA TYR A 281 -18.03 -16.04 21.06
C TYR A 281 -16.88 -15.15 20.62
N GLU A 282 -15.88 -15.07 21.46
CA GLU A 282 -14.59 -14.50 21.09
C GLU A 282 -13.76 -15.61 20.43
N PHE A 283 -13.29 -15.33 19.22
CA PHE A 283 -12.41 -16.22 18.46
C PHE A 283 -11.03 -15.61 18.36
N VAL A 284 -10.01 -16.46 18.44
CA VAL A 284 -8.63 -16.10 18.19
C VAL A 284 -8.08 -17.04 17.13
N VAL A 285 -7.53 -16.46 16.08
CA VAL A 285 -6.73 -17.19 15.09
C VAL A 285 -5.28 -17.01 15.45
N VAL A 286 -4.57 -18.10 15.65
CA VAL A 286 -3.14 -18.12 15.94
C VAL A 286 -2.41 -18.69 14.75
N VAL A 287 -1.49 -17.92 14.20
CA VAL A 287 -0.51 -18.39 13.21
C VAL A 287 0.80 -18.62 13.95
N ASP A 288 1.22 -19.85 13.98
CA ASP A 288 2.37 -20.33 14.77
C ASP A 288 3.49 -20.77 13.82
N ASP A 289 4.55 -19.98 13.79
CA ASP A 289 5.85 -20.31 13.21
C ASP A 289 6.86 -20.47 14.34
N LYS A 290 7.93 -21.21 14.11
CA LYS A 290 9.00 -21.46 15.09
C LYS A 290 9.64 -20.19 15.65
N ASP A 291 9.68 -19.15 14.83
CA ASP A 291 10.35 -17.88 15.16
C ASP A 291 9.36 -16.75 15.43
N TYR A 292 8.04 -17.00 15.28
CA TYR A 292 7.03 -15.96 15.28
C TYR A 292 5.62 -16.52 15.52
N GLU A 293 4.90 -15.93 16.46
CA GLU A 293 3.49 -16.23 16.73
C GLU A 293 2.66 -14.95 16.60
N SER A 294 1.56 -15.02 15.84
CA SER A 294 0.61 -13.90 15.70
C SER A 294 -0.78 -14.34 16.13
N GLU A 295 -1.42 -13.51 16.91
CA GLU A 295 -2.80 -13.68 17.35
C GLU A 295 -3.72 -12.63 16.73
N TYR A 296 -4.84 -13.09 16.18
CA TYR A 296 -5.89 -12.25 15.57
C TYR A 296 -7.22 -12.50 16.27
N HIS A 297 -7.78 -11.47 16.90
CA HIS A 297 -8.99 -11.53 17.70
C HIS A 297 -10.22 -11.12 16.89
N PHE A 298 -11.27 -11.91 16.95
CA PHE A 298 -12.55 -11.68 16.28
C PHE A 298 -13.72 -11.96 17.21
N VAL A 299 -14.83 -11.24 16.99
CA VAL A 299 -16.10 -11.50 17.70
C VAL A 299 -17.15 -11.93 16.67
N LYS A 300 -17.87 -13.01 17.00
CA LYS A 300 -19.03 -13.50 16.23
C LYS A 300 -20.31 -13.39 17.05
#